data_2d1c8a486a8e860568bacafa23421342
#
_entry.id   2d1c8a486a8e860568bacafa23421342
#
_cell.length_a   1.000
_cell.length_b   1.000
_cell.length_c   1.000
_cell.angle_alpha   90.00
_cell.angle_beta   90.00
_cell.angle_gamma   90.00
#
_symmetry.space_group_name_H-M   'P 1'
#
loop_
_entity.id
_entity.type
_entity.pdbx_description
1 polymer ?
#
loop_
_entity_poly.entity_id
_entity_poly.type
_entity_poly.pdbx_seq_one_letter_code
_entity_poly.pdbx_strand_id
1 'polypeptide(L)'
;MTVDQHHLGASRTEIDARLRSILVDALGLDPDRVATFDNDTGLFGHLPELDSMAVAGLLTEMEDQLDIVIDDEDVDGEMLETYGGLLAFAEVKAASA
;
A
#
# COMPACT_ATOMS: atom_id res chain seq x y z
N MET A 1 -26.50 -4.61 -12.63
CA MET A 1 -26.02 -4.59 -12.63
C MET A 1 -24.96 -4.62 -11.94
N THR A 2 -24.36 -4.83 -11.67
CA THR A 2 -23.17 -5.12 -11.21
C THR A 2 -22.38 -4.01 -10.72
N VAL A 3 -22.90 -2.90 -10.81
CA VAL A 3 -22.31 -1.72 -10.37
C VAL A 3 -22.01 -1.74 -8.91
N ASP A 4 -22.74 -2.48 -8.19
CA ASP A 4 -22.62 -2.54 -6.77
C ASP A 4 -21.27 -3.01 -6.28
N GLN A 5 -20.57 -3.70 -7.12
CA GLN A 5 -19.28 -4.17 -6.74
C GLN A 5 -18.32 -3.05 -6.42
N HIS A 6 -18.55 -1.91 -7.01
CA HIS A 6 -17.70 -0.76 -6.75
C HIS A 6 -17.95 -0.17 -5.38
N HIS A 7 -19.15 -0.35 -4.86
CA HIS A 7 -19.48 0.17 -3.55
C HIS A 7 -18.85 -0.63 -2.45
N LEU A 8 -18.56 -1.88 -2.73
CA LEU A 8 -17.96 -2.74 -1.74
C LEU A 8 -16.49 -2.52 -1.57
N GLY A 9 -15.99 -1.49 -2.22
CA GLY A 9 -14.59 -1.18 -2.19
C GLY A 9 -13.86 -1.83 -3.34
N ALA A 10 -12.61 -1.54 -3.45
CA ALA A 10 -11.78 -2.05 -4.51
C ALA A 10 -11.49 -3.53 -4.28
N SER A 11 -11.40 -4.28 -5.35
CA SER A 11 -10.99 -5.67 -5.28
C SER A 11 -9.52 -5.72 -4.90
N ARG A 12 -9.07 -6.90 -4.48
CA ARG A 12 -7.67 -7.09 -4.13
C ARG A 12 -6.76 -6.74 -5.31
N THR A 13 -7.15 -7.11 -6.52
CA THR A 13 -6.39 -6.80 -7.71
C THR A 13 -6.25 -5.30 -7.92
N GLU A 14 -7.33 -4.58 -7.70
CA GLU A 14 -7.32 -3.13 -7.81
C GLU A 14 -6.45 -2.48 -6.76
N ILE A 15 -6.56 -2.94 -5.52
CA ILE A 15 -5.77 -2.41 -4.43
C ILE A 15 -4.29 -2.69 -4.68
N ASP A 16 -3.97 -3.89 -5.13
CA ASP A 16 -2.60 -4.27 -5.46
C ASP A 16 -2.03 -3.34 -6.54
N ALA A 17 -2.79 -3.11 -7.60
CA ALA A 17 -2.32 -2.24 -8.68
C ALA A 17 -2.11 -0.82 -8.20
N ARG A 18 -3.02 -0.31 -7.39
CA ARG A 18 -2.90 1.04 -6.87
C ARG A 18 -1.74 1.17 -5.90
N LEU A 19 -1.56 0.17 -5.05
CA LEU A 19 -0.47 0.19 -4.09
C LEU A 19 0.88 0.19 -4.79
N ARG A 20 1.03 -0.61 -5.84
CA ARG A 20 2.27 -0.61 -6.62
C ARG A 20 2.52 0.76 -7.25
N SER A 21 1.48 1.39 -7.77
CA SER A 21 1.59 2.73 -8.33
C SER A 21 2.00 3.75 -7.27
N ILE A 22 1.44 3.63 -6.08
CA ILE A 22 1.79 4.50 -4.95
C ILE A 22 3.27 4.34 -4.58
N LEU A 23 3.75 3.11 -4.55
CA LEU A 23 5.17 2.87 -4.25
C LEU A 23 6.08 3.52 -5.27
N VAL A 24 5.70 3.44 -6.55
CA VAL A 24 6.45 4.11 -7.60
C VAL A 24 6.48 5.62 -7.37
N ASP A 25 5.32 6.21 -7.13
CA ASP A 25 5.20 7.66 -7.01
C ASP A 25 5.81 8.20 -5.72
N ALA A 26 5.53 7.55 -4.60
CA ALA A 26 5.95 8.05 -3.31
C ALA A 26 7.43 7.83 -3.04
N LEU A 27 7.97 6.71 -3.51
CA LEU A 27 9.36 6.34 -3.24
C LEU A 27 10.29 6.55 -4.43
N GLY A 28 9.73 6.90 -5.58
CA GLY A 28 10.53 7.07 -6.79
C GLY A 28 11.10 5.78 -7.33
N LEU A 29 10.41 4.67 -7.11
CA LEU A 29 10.88 3.37 -7.56
C LEU A 29 10.61 3.15 -9.04
N ASP A 30 11.43 2.30 -9.66
CA ASP A 30 11.22 1.90 -11.05
C ASP A 30 9.96 1.04 -11.13
N PRO A 31 9.01 1.37 -12.03
CA PRO A 31 7.79 0.57 -12.17
C PRO A 31 8.07 -0.90 -12.49
N ASP A 32 9.09 -1.17 -13.28
CA ASP A 32 9.44 -2.56 -13.62
C ASP A 32 9.92 -3.33 -12.40
N ARG A 33 10.62 -2.66 -11.51
CA ARG A 33 11.08 -3.25 -10.27
C ARG A 33 9.90 -3.58 -9.36
N VAL A 34 8.97 -2.63 -9.22
CA VAL A 34 7.79 -2.81 -8.38
C VAL A 34 6.90 -3.91 -8.92
N ALA A 35 6.85 -4.06 -10.24
CA ALA A 35 6.05 -5.11 -10.86
C ALA A 35 6.51 -6.51 -10.45
N THR A 36 7.76 -6.66 -10.03
CA THR A 36 8.30 -7.95 -9.60
C THR A 36 8.07 -8.26 -8.12
N PHE A 37 7.52 -7.31 -7.37
CA PHE A 37 7.31 -7.51 -5.94
C PHE A 37 6.30 -8.63 -5.69
N ASP A 38 6.59 -9.45 -4.68
CA ASP A 38 5.66 -10.47 -4.22
C ASP A 38 5.41 -10.26 -2.72
N ASN A 39 4.66 -11.16 -2.12
CA ASN A 39 4.30 -11.00 -0.71
C ASN A 39 5.50 -10.95 0.22
N ASP A 40 6.59 -11.60 -0.15
CA ASP A 40 7.78 -11.69 0.69
C ASP A 40 8.79 -10.57 0.42
N THR A 41 8.54 -9.74 -0.57
CA THR A 41 9.46 -8.65 -0.91
C THR A 41 9.61 -7.71 0.27
N GLY A 42 10.84 -7.51 0.72
CA GLY A 42 11.13 -6.62 1.85
C GLY A 42 10.95 -5.17 1.48
N LEU A 43 10.31 -4.42 2.37
CA LEU A 43 10.13 -2.98 2.20
C LEU A 43 10.93 -2.22 3.25
N PHE A 44 10.31 -1.90 4.37
CA PHE A 44 10.99 -1.13 5.41
C PHE A 44 12.14 -1.95 5.99
N GLY A 45 13.31 -1.36 6.00
CA GLY A 45 14.51 -2.06 6.45
C GLY A 45 15.24 -2.79 5.32
N HIS A 46 14.63 -2.88 4.14
CA HIS A 46 15.21 -3.57 2.98
C HIS A 46 15.38 -2.65 1.78
N LEU A 47 14.46 -1.70 1.60
CA LEU A 47 14.57 -0.71 0.53
C LEU A 47 15.19 0.56 1.07
N PRO A 48 16.33 1.00 0.53
CA PRO A 48 16.93 2.24 0.99
C PRO A 48 16.05 3.45 0.76
N GLU A 49 15.16 3.37 -0.23
CA GLU A 49 14.23 4.45 -0.53
C GLU A 49 13.15 4.62 0.54
N LEU A 50 12.89 3.57 1.32
CA LEU A 50 11.86 3.63 2.34
C LEU A 50 12.49 3.82 3.72
N ASP A 51 12.83 5.06 4.03
CA ASP A 51 13.34 5.42 5.35
C ASP A 51 12.19 5.99 6.20
N SER A 52 12.50 6.40 7.42
CA SER A 52 11.48 6.89 8.34
C SER A 52 10.69 8.07 7.81
N MET A 53 11.34 8.94 7.06
CA MET A 53 10.64 10.09 6.49
C MET A 53 9.76 9.68 5.33
N ALA A 54 10.24 8.73 4.53
CA ALA A 54 9.48 8.26 3.39
C ALA A 54 8.22 7.52 3.83
N VAL A 55 8.24 6.88 5.00
CA VAL A 55 7.07 6.19 5.54
C VAL A 55 5.89 7.16 5.65
N ALA A 56 6.11 8.34 6.18
CA ALA A 56 5.03 9.32 6.34
C ALA A 56 4.41 9.68 5.00
N GLY A 57 5.26 9.93 3.99
CA GLY A 57 4.78 10.23 2.66
C GLY A 57 4.03 9.08 2.02
N LEU A 58 4.52 7.87 2.21
CA LEU A 58 3.88 6.68 1.69
C LEU A 58 2.47 6.51 2.29
N LEU A 59 2.36 6.65 3.60
CA LEU A 59 1.07 6.47 4.27
C LEU A 59 0.09 7.56 3.86
N THR A 60 0.56 8.79 3.68
CA THR A 60 -0.29 9.89 3.21
C THR A 60 -0.81 9.61 1.80
N GLU A 61 0.05 9.12 0.92
CA GLU A 61 -0.38 8.76 -0.43
C GLU A 61 -1.38 7.63 -0.43
N MET A 62 -1.18 6.64 0.46
CA MET A 62 -2.13 5.55 0.58
C MET A 62 -3.50 6.05 1.02
N GLU A 63 -3.54 6.96 1.99
CA GLU A 63 -4.81 7.53 2.43
C GLU A 63 -5.52 8.24 1.29
N ASP A 64 -4.76 9.01 0.53
CA ASP A 64 -5.29 9.81 -0.54
C ASP A 64 -5.79 8.96 -1.69
N GLN A 65 -4.97 8.04 -2.15
CA GLN A 65 -5.25 7.29 -3.37
C GLN A 65 -6.18 6.11 -3.13
N LEU A 66 -6.17 5.54 -1.93
CA LEU A 66 -7.03 4.41 -1.60
C LEU A 66 -8.28 4.84 -0.83
N ASP A 67 -8.38 6.13 -0.52
CA ASP A 67 -9.53 6.68 0.21
C ASP A 67 -9.74 5.94 1.54
N ILE A 68 -8.66 5.79 2.28
CA ILE A 68 -8.68 5.12 3.59
C ILE A 68 -8.17 6.07 4.66
N VAL A 69 -8.40 5.71 5.91
CA VAL A 69 -7.90 6.48 7.05
C VAL A 69 -6.93 5.61 7.83
N ILE A 70 -5.72 6.12 8.02
CA ILE A 70 -4.68 5.41 8.75
C ILE A 70 -4.37 6.17 10.02
N ASP A 71 -4.61 5.54 11.16
CA ASP A 71 -4.29 6.15 12.46
C ASP A 71 -2.88 5.75 12.87
N ASP A 72 -2.26 6.55 13.73
CA ASP A 72 -0.93 6.23 14.23
C ASP A 72 -0.87 4.86 14.88
N GLU A 73 -1.94 4.45 15.53
CA GLU A 73 -2.01 3.16 16.21
C GLU A 73 -2.03 1.99 15.25
N ASP A 74 -2.41 2.24 14.01
CA ASP A 74 -2.46 1.19 12.99
C ASP A 74 -1.09 0.86 12.43
N VAL A 75 -0.15 1.76 12.60
CA VAL A 75 1.16 1.65 11.97
C VAL A 75 2.12 0.90 12.88
N ASP A 76 2.68 -0.20 12.40
CA ASP A 76 3.72 -0.91 13.11
C ASP A 76 4.75 -1.41 12.12
N GLY A 77 5.86 -1.91 12.66
CA GLY A 77 6.96 -2.36 11.81
C GLY A 77 6.61 -3.56 10.96
N GLU A 78 5.70 -4.39 11.44
CA GLU A 78 5.32 -5.60 10.73
C GLU A 78 4.57 -5.29 9.44
N MET A 79 3.66 -4.33 9.47
CA MET A 79 2.87 -4.04 8.27
C MET A 79 3.71 -3.37 7.20
N LEU A 80 4.83 -2.80 7.57
CA LEU A 80 5.73 -2.14 6.62
C LEU A 80 6.89 -3.02 6.19
N GLU A 81 7.06 -4.17 6.81
CA GLU A 81 8.24 -5.00 6.57
C GLU A 81 8.25 -5.64 5.20
N THR A 82 7.10 -6.10 4.72
CA THR A 82 6.99 -6.76 3.43
C THR A 82 5.86 -6.17 2.61
N TYR A 83 5.94 -6.38 1.30
CA TYR A 83 4.87 -5.94 0.41
C TYR A 83 3.55 -6.61 0.78
N GLY A 84 3.59 -7.92 1.08
CA GLY A 84 2.37 -8.65 1.47
C GLY A 84 1.73 -8.09 2.72
N GLY A 85 2.56 -7.69 3.70
CA GLY A 85 2.04 -7.06 4.92
C GLY A 85 1.35 -5.75 4.63
N LEU A 86 1.97 -4.93 3.79
CA LEU A 86 1.40 -3.64 3.42
C LEU A 86 0.11 -3.81 2.62
N LEU A 87 0.10 -4.76 1.70
CA LEU A 87 -1.09 -5.05 0.89
C LEU A 87 -2.24 -5.52 1.76
N ALA A 88 -1.97 -6.43 2.69
CA ALA A 88 -3.00 -6.93 3.60
C ALA A 88 -3.59 -5.79 4.45
N PHE A 89 -2.72 -4.90 4.92
CA PHE A 89 -3.15 -3.74 5.68
C PHE A 89 -4.07 -2.85 4.83
N ALA A 90 -3.66 -2.60 3.60
CA ALA A 90 -4.46 -1.76 2.69
C ALA A 90 -5.81 -2.39 2.41
N GLU A 91 -5.86 -3.71 2.26
CA GLU A 91 -7.11 -4.42 2.02
C GLU A 91 -8.06 -4.30 3.20
N VAL A 92 -7.53 -4.46 4.41
CA VAL A 92 -8.36 -4.36 5.61
C VAL A 92 -8.93 -2.95 5.76
N LYS A 93 -8.10 -1.95 5.53
CA LYS A 93 -8.55 -0.57 5.62
C LYS A 93 -9.57 -0.21 4.56
N ALA A 94 -9.35 -0.69 3.34
CA ALA A 94 -10.29 -0.43 2.25
C ALA A 94 -11.64 -1.09 2.50
N ALA A 95 -11.63 -2.27 3.11
CA ALA A 95 -12.86 -2.96 3.43
C ALA A 95 -13.65 -2.27 4.54
N SER A 96 -12.96 -1.49 5.38
CA SER A 96 -13.59 -0.77 6.49
C SER A 96 -14.06 0.62 6.10
N ALA A 97 -13.66 1.08 4.96
CA ALA A 97 -13.94 2.45 4.53
C ALA A 97 -15.40 2.67 4.15
#